data_433f75821387b93fc9af0014f99dc914
#
_entry.id   433f75821387b93fc9af0014f99dc914
#
_cell.length_a   1.000
_cell.length_b   1.000
_cell.length_c   1.000
_cell.angle_alpha   90.00
_cell.angle_beta   90.00
_cell.angle_gamma   90.00
#
_symmetry.space_group_name_H-M   'P 1'
#
loop_
_entity.id
_entity.type
_entity.pdbx_description
1 polymer ?
#
loop_
_entity_poly.entity_id
_entity_poly.type
_entity_poly.pdbx_seq_one_letter_code
_entity_poly.pdbx_strand_id
1 'polypeptide(L)'
;MKKQYGENNLKKGGIAEEIAKLKERREARKAKEEQKKNPQVSSKDAAFNKMVSKKKELLSNNQANKHITADDSKIFVVLRKRPRSQKEINNGDIDCISVINPRTIVHECKVQVDGITKYIEDHEFYFDNSFDENDDTNVVYKYTIAPIINLILNQGIVTCFAYGQTGSGKTYTMKGIENLSIDDLFSESAKLGDKFDFYISFFEIYGGRLFDLLNNKNKLQVLDDKNGKVQIYGLITQQVESKEQMHKIIEAANAIRITHNTVTNETSSRSHAICNIIIKKKEAMKNMVNYPWLI
;
A
#
# COMPACT_ATOMS: atom_id res chain seq x y z
N MET A 1 -48.24 61.91 20.54
CA MET A 1 -47.78 61.19 19.31
C MET A 1 -47.22 59.86 19.72
N LYS A 2 -48.03 58.79 19.66
CA LYS A 2 -47.60 57.42 19.89
C LYS A 2 -47.40 56.75 18.52
N LYS A 3 -46.19 56.33 18.18
CA LYS A 3 -45.93 55.48 17.01
C LYS A 3 -46.10 54.03 17.42
N GLN A 4 -47.06 53.40 16.77
CA GLN A 4 -47.26 51.94 16.76
C GLN A 4 -46.08 51.25 16.06
N TYR A 5 -45.47 50.30 16.73
CA TYR A 5 -44.61 49.26 16.08
C TYR A 5 -45.50 48.08 15.74
N GLY A 6 -45.65 47.83 14.43
CA GLY A 6 -46.35 46.68 13.90
C GLY A 6 -45.52 45.44 14.10
N GLU A 7 -46.12 44.41 14.70
CA GLU A 7 -45.55 43.08 14.80
C GLU A 7 -45.54 42.40 13.40
N ASN A 8 -44.36 42.09 12.92
CA ASN A 8 -44.15 41.21 11.76
C ASN A 8 -44.19 39.74 12.20
N ASN A 9 -45.41 39.22 12.37
CA ASN A 9 -45.64 37.76 12.48
C ASN A 9 -45.90 37.19 11.09
N LEU A 10 -44.84 36.99 10.28
CA LEU A 10 -44.93 36.36 8.98
C LEU A 10 -43.86 35.28 8.78
N LYS A 11 -44.33 34.03 8.64
CA LYS A 11 -43.69 32.92 7.96
C LYS A 11 -42.70 32.02 8.73
N LYS A 12 -43.03 31.61 9.94
CA LYS A 12 -42.35 30.40 10.52
C LYS A 12 -42.88 29.06 9.96
N GLY A 13 -44.09 29.02 9.39
CA GLY A 13 -44.66 27.78 8.78
C GLY A 13 -44.02 27.39 7.46
N GLY A 14 -43.72 28.34 6.57
CA GLY A 14 -43.21 28.06 5.22
C GLY A 14 -41.80 27.48 5.17
N ILE A 15 -40.92 27.92 6.09
CA ILE A 15 -39.55 27.43 6.14
C ILE A 15 -39.49 26.00 6.67
N ALA A 16 -40.32 25.66 7.66
CA ALA A 16 -40.40 24.31 8.19
C ALA A 16 -40.95 23.31 7.15
N GLU A 17 -41.93 23.73 6.35
CA GLU A 17 -42.46 22.94 5.23
C GLU A 17 -41.46 22.74 4.08
N GLU A 18 -40.67 23.77 3.76
CA GLU A 18 -39.59 23.65 2.77
C GLU A 18 -38.47 22.74 3.25
N ILE A 19 -38.10 22.80 4.51
CA ILE A 19 -37.10 21.89 5.11
C ILE A 19 -37.63 20.44 5.13
N ALA A 20 -38.92 20.24 5.39
CA ALA A 20 -39.54 18.92 5.34
C ALA A 20 -39.53 18.35 3.91
N LYS A 21 -39.91 19.15 2.91
CA LYS A 21 -39.85 18.77 1.48
C LYS A 21 -38.44 18.50 0.98
N LEU A 22 -37.43 19.24 1.49
CA LEU A 22 -36.03 18.99 1.16
C LEU A 22 -35.51 17.71 1.80
N LYS A 23 -35.94 17.38 3.03
CA LYS A 23 -35.62 16.10 3.68
C LYS A 23 -36.25 14.92 2.94
N GLU A 24 -37.50 15.03 2.60
CA GLU A 24 -38.23 14.00 1.85
C GLU A 24 -37.62 13.75 0.45
N ARG A 25 -37.24 14.83 -0.27
CA ARG A 25 -36.49 14.72 -1.52
C ARG A 25 -35.11 14.07 -1.35
N ARG A 26 -34.39 14.36 -0.26
CA ARG A 26 -33.12 13.71 0.05
C ARG A 26 -33.27 12.24 0.39
N GLU A 27 -34.30 11.89 1.16
CA GLU A 27 -34.60 10.49 1.50
C GLU A 27 -35.08 9.70 0.29
N ALA A 28 -35.95 10.27 -0.53
CA ALA A 28 -36.35 9.67 -1.81
C ALA A 28 -35.19 9.51 -2.80
N ARG A 29 -34.23 10.43 -2.79
CA ARG A 29 -33.02 10.32 -3.61
C ARG A 29 -32.08 9.26 -3.06
N LYS A 30 -31.89 9.16 -1.74
CA LYS A 30 -31.15 8.07 -1.09
C LYS A 30 -31.79 6.71 -1.33
N ALA A 31 -33.11 6.60 -1.19
CA ALA A 31 -33.85 5.36 -1.47
C ALA A 31 -33.72 4.94 -2.95
N LYS A 32 -33.76 5.90 -3.90
CA LYS A 32 -33.50 5.61 -5.32
C LYS A 32 -32.03 5.25 -5.60
N GLU A 33 -31.07 5.80 -4.87
CA GLU A 33 -29.67 5.43 -4.94
C GLU A 33 -29.43 4.05 -4.29
N GLU A 34 -30.13 3.71 -3.21
CA GLU A 34 -30.10 2.38 -2.58
C GLU A 34 -30.81 1.32 -3.42
N GLN A 35 -31.92 1.65 -4.08
CA GLN A 35 -32.57 0.74 -5.04
C GLN A 35 -31.73 0.52 -6.31
N LYS A 36 -30.90 1.48 -6.72
CA LYS A 36 -29.86 1.30 -7.75
C LYS A 36 -28.68 0.47 -7.28
N LYS A 37 -28.49 0.31 -5.97
CA LYS A 37 -27.46 -0.53 -5.35
C LYS A 37 -27.87 -1.98 -5.13
N ASN A 38 -29.06 -2.39 -5.55
CA ASN A 38 -29.41 -3.80 -5.57
C ASN A 38 -28.58 -4.51 -6.65
N PRO A 39 -27.82 -5.59 -6.35
CA PRO A 39 -26.87 -6.19 -7.27
C PRO A 39 -27.55 -7.09 -8.30
N GLN A 40 -28.43 -6.55 -9.09
CA GLN A 40 -28.66 -7.08 -10.42
C GLN A 40 -27.52 -6.48 -11.25
N VAL A 41 -26.47 -7.30 -11.51
CA VAL A 41 -25.43 -7.03 -12.49
C VAL A 41 -26.10 -6.37 -13.68
N SER A 42 -25.85 -5.09 -13.93
CA SER A 42 -26.49 -4.39 -15.04
C SER A 42 -26.22 -5.19 -16.30
N SER A 43 -27.18 -5.27 -17.23
CA SER A 43 -27.00 -6.05 -18.47
C SER A 43 -25.76 -5.59 -19.26
N LYS A 44 -25.27 -4.38 -19.01
CA LYS A 44 -24.04 -3.81 -19.58
C LYS A 44 -22.78 -4.49 -19.04
N ASP A 45 -22.75 -4.74 -17.73
CA ASP A 45 -21.58 -5.35 -17.09
C ASP A 45 -21.52 -6.86 -17.31
N ALA A 46 -22.67 -7.53 -17.46
CA ALA A 46 -22.75 -8.97 -17.77
C ALA A 46 -22.09 -9.32 -19.11
N ALA A 47 -22.21 -8.46 -20.13
CA ALA A 47 -21.57 -8.69 -21.40
C ALA A 47 -20.03 -8.59 -21.32
N PHE A 48 -19.50 -7.57 -20.65
CA PHE A 48 -18.06 -7.45 -20.43
C PHE A 48 -17.53 -8.59 -19.56
N ASN A 49 -18.22 -8.94 -18.48
CA ASN A 49 -17.86 -10.09 -17.64
C ASN A 49 -17.72 -11.37 -18.47
N LYS A 50 -18.68 -11.67 -19.37
CA LYS A 50 -18.61 -12.83 -20.24
C LYS A 50 -17.43 -12.77 -21.21
N MET A 51 -17.13 -11.59 -21.76
CA MET A 51 -16.01 -11.40 -22.68
C MET A 51 -14.66 -11.58 -21.96
N VAL A 52 -14.49 -10.99 -20.78
CA VAL A 52 -13.28 -11.12 -19.96
C VAL A 52 -13.11 -12.57 -19.50
N SER A 53 -14.16 -13.23 -19.00
CA SER A 53 -14.11 -14.63 -18.58
C SER A 53 -13.67 -15.55 -19.70
N LYS A 54 -14.20 -15.37 -20.93
CA LYS A 54 -13.79 -16.13 -22.09
C LYS A 54 -12.31 -15.92 -22.44
N LYS A 55 -11.82 -14.66 -22.35
CA LYS A 55 -10.39 -14.37 -22.55
C LYS A 55 -9.52 -15.05 -21.50
N LYS A 56 -9.90 -14.99 -20.24
CA LYS A 56 -9.19 -15.66 -19.14
C LYS A 56 -9.14 -17.18 -19.33
N GLU A 57 -10.24 -17.77 -19.74
CA GLU A 57 -10.30 -19.22 -20.05
C GLU A 57 -9.32 -19.59 -21.18
N LEU A 58 -9.27 -18.80 -22.25
CA LEU A 58 -8.30 -19.03 -23.33
C LEU A 58 -6.85 -18.87 -22.86
N LEU A 59 -6.61 -17.93 -21.95
CA LEU A 59 -5.27 -17.65 -21.40
C LEU A 59 -4.85 -18.69 -20.35
N SER A 60 -5.78 -19.34 -19.65
CA SER A 60 -5.48 -20.38 -18.64
C SER A 60 -4.78 -21.60 -19.24
N ASN A 61 -4.92 -21.83 -20.54
CA ASN A 61 -4.21 -22.88 -21.26
C ASN A 61 -2.73 -22.52 -21.55
N ASN A 62 -2.33 -21.27 -21.33
CA ASN A 62 -0.95 -20.86 -21.51
C ASN A 62 -0.13 -21.24 -20.26
N GLN A 63 0.96 -21.94 -20.51
CA GLN A 63 1.87 -22.33 -19.44
C GLN A 63 2.60 -21.11 -18.89
N ALA A 64 2.40 -20.78 -17.61
CA ALA A 64 3.17 -19.74 -16.92
C ALA A 64 4.63 -20.20 -16.76
N ASN A 65 5.57 -19.28 -16.91
CA ASN A 65 6.97 -19.56 -16.61
C ASN A 65 7.14 -19.73 -15.09
N LYS A 66 8.15 -20.50 -14.69
CA LYS A 66 8.54 -20.56 -13.28
C LYS A 66 9.00 -19.19 -12.81
N HIS A 67 8.73 -18.87 -11.53
CA HIS A 67 9.29 -17.68 -10.91
C HIS A 67 10.81 -17.76 -10.86
N ILE A 68 11.47 -16.63 -11.11
CA ILE A 68 12.91 -16.47 -10.98
C ILE A 68 13.24 -15.80 -9.64
N THR A 69 14.45 -16.01 -9.15
CA THR A 69 14.94 -15.40 -7.89
C THR A 69 15.68 -14.09 -8.15
N ALA A 70 15.69 -13.19 -7.18
CA ALA A 70 16.33 -11.87 -7.25
C ALA A 70 17.84 -11.91 -6.90
N ASP A 71 18.58 -12.95 -7.31
CA ASP A 71 19.92 -13.22 -6.79
C ASP A 71 20.94 -12.12 -7.11
N ASP A 72 21.15 -11.79 -8.40
CA ASP A 72 22.22 -10.88 -8.84
C ASP A 72 21.71 -9.59 -9.49
N SER A 73 20.41 -9.35 -9.41
CA SER A 73 19.78 -8.21 -10.09
C SER A 73 19.96 -6.93 -9.26
N LYS A 74 20.47 -5.86 -9.88
CA LYS A 74 20.50 -4.54 -9.25
C LYS A 74 19.10 -3.94 -9.04
N ILE A 75 18.18 -4.25 -9.94
CA ILE A 75 16.78 -3.84 -9.91
C ILE A 75 15.95 -5.08 -10.22
N PHE A 76 15.00 -5.40 -9.36
CA PHE A 76 14.07 -6.52 -9.53
C PHE A 76 12.65 -6.02 -9.34
N VAL A 77 11.85 -6.08 -10.38
CA VAL A 77 10.51 -5.51 -10.41
C VAL A 77 9.47 -6.60 -10.51
N VAL A 78 8.58 -6.67 -9.54
CA VAL A 78 7.53 -7.68 -9.51
C VAL A 78 6.16 -7.05 -9.47
N LEU A 79 5.19 -7.70 -10.09
CA LEU A 79 3.78 -7.38 -9.95
C LEU A 79 3.13 -8.36 -8.99
N ARG A 80 2.28 -7.87 -8.11
CA ARG A 80 1.40 -8.69 -7.29
C ARG A 80 -0.05 -8.25 -7.48
N LYS A 81 -0.87 -9.13 -8.01
CA LYS A 81 -2.32 -8.96 -8.07
C LYS A 81 -2.92 -9.32 -6.71
N ARG A 82 -3.67 -8.41 -6.06
CA ARG A 82 -4.44 -8.75 -4.87
C ARG A 82 -5.76 -9.44 -5.23
N PRO A 83 -6.30 -10.29 -4.37
CA PRO A 83 -7.68 -10.76 -4.53
C PRO A 83 -8.67 -9.59 -4.48
N ARG A 84 -9.81 -9.74 -5.14
CA ARG A 84 -10.90 -8.76 -5.05
C ARG A 84 -11.47 -8.75 -3.63
N SER A 85 -11.75 -7.56 -3.12
CA SER A 85 -12.42 -7.38 -1.84
C SER A 85 -13.88 -7.85 -1.93
N GLN A 86 -14.48 -8.21 -0.78
CA GLN A 86 -15.89 -8.57 -0.73
C GLN A 86 -16.81 -7.46 -1.26
N LYS A 87 -16.42 -6.20 -1.08
CA LYS A 87 -17.15 -5.05 -1.62
C LYS A 87 -17.14 -5.02 -3.15
N GLU A 88 -16.00 -5.28 -3.78
CA GLU A 88 -15.85 -5.35 -5.24
C GLU A 88 -16.65 -6.54 -5.81
N ILE A 89 -16.61 -7.69 -5.14
CA ILE A 89 -17.39 -8.87 -5.52
C ILE A 89 -18.89 -8.56 -5.44
N ASN A 90 -19.35 -7.98 -4.33
CA ASN A 90 -20.76 -7.63 -4.12
C ASN A 90 -21.25 -6.54 -5.08
N ASN A 91 -20.37 -5.64 -5.52
CA ASN A 91 -20.69 -4.64 -6.53
C ASN A 91 -20.73 -5.22 -7.96
N GLY A 92 -20.31 -6.48 -8.16
CA GLY A 92 -20.19 -7.08 -9.48
C GLY A 92 -19.05 -6.52 -10.32
N ASP A 93 -18.01 -5.95 -9.66
CA ASP A 93 -16.85 -5.38 -10.36
C ASP A 93 -16.13 -6.48 -11.14
N ILE A 94 -15.72 -6.15 -12.38
CA ILE A 94 -15.10 -7.10 -13.30
C ILE A 94 -13.64 -7.32 -12.90
N ASP A 95 -13.23 -8.58 -12.79
CA ASP A 95 -11.82 -8.93 -12.66
C ASP A 95 -11.12 -8.87 -14.03
N CYS A 96 -10.66 -7.70 -14.39
CA CYS A 96 -10.08 -7.40 -15.70
C CYS A 96 -8.57 -7.63 -15.79
N ILE A 97 -7.95 -8.35 -14.85
CA ILE A 97 -6.51 -8.62 -14.87
C ILE A 97 -6.25 -10.13 -14.93
N SER A 98 -5.43 -10.54 -15.90
CA SER A 98 -4.88 -11.90 -16.02
C SER A 98 -3.38 -11.86 -15.73
N VAL A 99 -2.91 -12.79 -14.90
CA VAL A 99 -1.49 -12.94 -14.57
C VAL A 99 -1.00 -14.28 -15.13
N ILE A 100 0.03 -14.23 -15.94
CA ILE A 100 0.69 -15.41 -16.54
C ILE A 100 2.20 -15.14 -16.45
N ASN A 101 2.81 -15.45 -15.32
CA ASN A 101 4.20 -15.10 -15.05
C ASN A 101 5.14 -15.31 -16.27
N PRO A 102 5.95 -14.33 -16.68
CA PRO A 102 6.17 -12.99 -16.09
C PRO A 102 5.25 -11.89 -16.67
N ARG A 103 4.26 -12.28 -17.48
CA ARG A 103 3.33 -11.38 -18.17
C ARG A 103 2.08 -11.12 -17.34
N THR A 104 1.62 -9.87 -17.36
CA THR A 104 0.31 -9.46 -16.84
C THR A 104 -0.47 -8.74 -17.93
N ILE A 105 -1.75 -9.07 -18.08
CA ILE A 105 -2.63 -8.51 -19.10
C ILE A 105 -3.78 -7.78 -18.41
N VAL A 106 -3.97 -6.52 -18.77
CA VAL A 106 -5.13 -5.71 -18.38
C VAL A 106 -6.14 -5.72 -19.50
N HIS A 107 -7.33 -6.25 -19.25
CA HIS A 107 -8.44 -6.32 -20.20
C HIS A 107 -9.30 -5.06 -20.07
N GLU A 108 -9.00 -4.02 -20.84
CA GLU A 108 -9.75 -2.77 -20.83
C GLU A 108 -11.07 -2.93 -21.58
N CYS A 109 -12.19 -2.73 -20.87
CA CYS A 109 -13.53 -2.81 -21.43
C CYS A 109 -13.91 -1.49 -22.11
N LYS A 110 -14.07 -1.51 -23.42
CA LYS A 110 -14.37 -0.33 -24.27
C LYS A 110 -15.65 -0.50 -25.08
N VAL A 111 -16.23 0.63 -25.43
CA VAL A 111 -17.37 0.72 -26.33
C VAL A 111 -16.92 1.52 -27.57
N GLN A 112 -17.26 1.03 -28.77
CA GLN A 112 -16.95 1.74 -30.01
C GLN A 112 -17.68 3.08 -30.12
N VAL A 113 -17.32 3.88 -31.12
CA VAL A 113 -17.91 5.20 -31.38
C VAL A 113 -19.42 5.12 -31.61
N ASP A 114 -19.93 3.97 -32.07
CA ASP A 114 -21.36 3.69 -32.22
C ASP A 114 -22.15 3.66 -30.89
N GLY A 115 -21.44 3.67 -29.76
CA GLY A 115 -22.03 3.62 -28.40
C GLY A 115 -22.68 2.27 -28.03
N ILE A 116 -22.62 1.27 -28.89
CA ILE A 116 -23.32 -0.02 -28.76
C ILE A 116 -22.34 -1.19 -28.76
N THR A 117 -21.39 -1.21 -29.70
CA THR A 117 -20.47 -2.33 -29.87
C THR A 117 -19.41 -2.35 -28.80
N LYS A 118 -19.45 -3.39 -27.96
CA LYS A 118 -18.49 -3.63 -26.87
C LYS A 118 -17.30 -4.42 -27.36
N TYR A 119 -16.10 -4.05 -26.92
CA TYR A 119 -14.86 -4.79 -27.19
C TYR A 119 -13.91 -4.72 -26.02
N ILE A 120 -12.89 -5.57 -26.01
CA ILE A 120 -11.83 -5.58 -25.02
C ILE A 120 -10.53 -5.28 -25.72
N GLU A 121 -9.83 -4.27 -25.23
CA GLU A 121 -8.45 -3.96 -25.57
C GLU A 121 -7.53 -4.53 -24.51
N ASP A 122 -6.54 -5.33 -24.94
CA ASP A 122 -5.59 -5.96 -24.04
C ASP A 122 -4.30 -5.14 -23.98
N HIS A 123 -3.87 -4.80 -22.75
CA HIS A 123 -2.60 -4.15 -22.49
C HIS A 123 -1.69 -5.14 -21.76
N GLU A 124 -0.58 -5.48 -22.37
CA GLU A 124 0.38 -6.44 -21.83
C GLU A 124 1.55 -5.72 -21.15
N PHE A 125 1.91 -6.22 -19.99
CA PHE A 125 3.05 -5.75 -19.21
C PHE A 125 3.92 -6.93 -18.81
N TYR A 126 5.24 -6.72 -18.80
CA TYR A 126 6.22 -7.73 -18.46
C TYR A 126 7.04 -7.25 -17.26
N PHE A 127 7.22 -8.14 -16.29
CA PHE A 127 7.97 -7.93 -15.07
C PHE A 127 9.01 -9.05 -14.91
N ASP A 128 9.90 -8.94 -13.91
CA ASP A 128 10.77 -10.07 -13.58
C ASP A 128 9.94 -11.24 -13.05
N ASN A 129 8.95 -10.96 -12.18
CA ASN A 129 7.91 -11.91 -11.81
C ASN A 129 6.53 -11.25 -11.74
N SER A 130 5.49 -12.02 -12.02
CA SER A 130 4.11 -11.62 -11.79
C SER A 130 3.42 -12.66 -10.90
N PHE A 131 2.88 -12.23 -9.77
CA PHE A 131 2.17 -13.04 -8.78
C PHE A 131 0.66 -12.80 -8.89
N ASP A 132 -0.12 -13.86 -8.89
CA ASP A 132 -1.58 -13.77 -8.97
C ASP A 132 -2.23 -13.65 -7.57
N GLU A 133 -3.55 -13.67 -7.52
CA GLU A 133 -4.33 -13.56 -6.27
C GLU A 133 -4.21 -14.78 -5.35
N ASN A 134 -3.71 -15.90 -5.84
CA ASN A 134 -3.50 -17.14 -5.06
C ASN A 134 -2.12 -17.19 -4.44
N ASP A 135 -1.18 -16.38 -4.96
CA ASP A 135 0.18 -16.29 -4.41
C ASP A 135 0.17 -15.53 -3.09
N ASP A 136 0.45 -16.23 -2.01
CA ASP A 136 0.55 -15.62 -0.70
C ASP A 136 1.84 -14.79 -0.54
N THR A 137 1.98 -14.10 0.58
CA THR A 137 3.16 -13.28 0.84
C THR A 137 4.43 -14.10 1.00
N ASN A 138 4.34 -15.37 1.45
CA ASN A 138 5.51 -16.24 1.57
C ASN A 138 6.07 -16.58 0.20
N VAL A 139 5.19 -16.84 -0.78
CA VAL A 139 5.60 -17.09 -2.17
C VAL A 139 6.29 -15.85 -2.75
N VAL A 140 5.70 -14.67 -2.59
CA VAL A 140 6.32 -13.41 -3.05
C VAL A 140 7.68 -13.21 -2.38
N TYR A 141 7.77 -13.35 -1.06
CA TYR A 141 9.00 -13.20 -0.28
C TYR A 141 10.09 -14.17 -0.74
N LYS A 142 9.74 -15.45 -0.93
CA LYS A 142 10.65 -16.51 -1.35
C LYS A 142 11.44 -16.17 -2.63
N TYR A 143 10.80 -15.51 -3.58
CA TYR A 143 11.43 -15.18 -4.86
C TYR A 143 12.01 -13.78 -4.93
N THR A 144 11.69 -12.89 -3.96
CA THR A 144 12.13 -11.49 -3.97
C THR A 144 13.21 -11.20 -2.94
N ILE A 145 12.90 -11.30 -1.66
CA ILE A 145 13.78 -10.84 -0.56
C ILE A 145 14.62 -11.99 0.03
N ALA A 146 14.05 -13.19 0.20
CA ALA A 146 14.78 -14.30 0.81
C ALA A 146 16.15 -14.59 0.13
N PRO A 147 16.27 -14.56 -1.23
CA PRO A 147 17.55 -14.82 -1.88
C PRO A 147 18.63 -13.77 -1.57
N ILE A 148 18.24 -12.53 -1.26
CA ILE A 148 19.16 -11.41 -1.04
C ILE A 148 19.47 -11.11 0.44
N ILE A 149 18.93 -11.91 1.38
CA ILE A 149 19.24 -11.75 2.82
C ILE A 149 20.74 -11.86 3.11
N ASN A 150 21.43 -12.78 2.46
CA ASN A 150 22.88 -12.93 2.60
C ASN A 150 23.65 -11.73 2.10
N LEU A 151 23.16 -11.03 1.07
CA LEU A 151 23.76 -9.77 0.60
C LEU A 151 23.73 -8.71 1.70
N ILE A 152 22.61 -8.60 2.43
CA ILE A 152 22.46 -7.63 3.52
C ILE A 152 23.45 -7.95 4.65
N LEU A 153 23.57 -9.21 5.06
CA LEU A 153 24.53 -9.66 6.10
C LEU A 153 25.99 -9.46 5.67
N ASN A 154 26.26 -9.42 4.36
CA ASN A 154 27.58 -9.08 3.80
C ASN A 154 27.75 -7.59 3.51
N GLN A 155 27.03 -6.70 4.23
CA GLN A 155 27.11 -5.25 4.12
C GLN A 155 26.54 -4.66 2.80
N GLY A 156 25.72 -5.43 2.08
CA GLY A 156 24.95 -4.93 0.96
C GLY A 156 23.81 -4.00 1.41
N ILE A 157 23.41 -3.10 0.54
CA ILE A 157 22.26 -2.20 0.76
C ILE A 157 21.13 -2.68 -0.13
N VAL A 158 19.99 -2.95 0.48
CA VAL A 158 18.77 -3.37 -0.22
C VAL A 158 17.64 -2.40 0.13
N THR A 159 16.95 -1.92 -0.89
CA THR A 159 15.75 -1.10 -0.73
C THR A 159 14.56 -1.81 -1.36
N CYS A 160 13.52 -2.05 -0.57
CA CYS A 160 12.27 -2.62 -1.03
C CYS A 160 11.13 -1.61 -0.85
N PHE A 161 10.34 -1.38 -1.88
CA PHE A 161 9.17 -0.51 -1.80
C PHE A 161 8.01 -1.06 -2.62
N ALA A 162 6.78 -0.72 -2.22
CA ALA A 162 5.57 -1.07 -2.94
C ALA A 162 4.96 0.16 -3.60
N TYR A 163 4.65 0.05 -4.87
CA TYR A 163 3.98 1.06 -5.67
C TYR A 163 2.56 0.61 -6.05
N GLY A 164 1.61 1.54 -6.14
CA GLY A 164 0.24 1.26 -6.54
C GLY A 164 -0.76 2.25 -5.95
N GLN A 165 -2.00 2.20 -6.42
CA GLN A 165 -3.09 3.06 -5.93
C GLN A 165 -3.49 2.72 -4.49
N THR A 166 -4.28 3.60 -3.85
CA THR A 166 -4.90 3.31 -2.55
C THR A 166 -5.79 2.08 -2.66
N GLY A 167 -5.70 1.17 -1.68
CA GLY A 167 -6.45 -0.09 -1.70
C GLY A 167 -5.82 -1.20 -2.54
N SER A 168 -4.68 -0.99 -3.22
CA SER A 168 -4.00 -2.03 -4.02
C SER A 168 -3.27 -3.09 -3.21
N GLY A 169 -3.22 -2.98 -1.87
CA GLY A 169 -2.58 -3.98 -1.00
C GLY A 169 -1.12 -3.69 -0.64
N LYS A 170 -0.59 -2.48 -0.91
CA LYS A 170 0.81 -2.10 -0.57
C LYS A 170 1.18 -2.41 0.88
N THR A 171 0.39 -1.88 1.81
CA THR A 171 0.64 -2.05 3.26
C THR A 171 0.58 -3.52 3.69
N TYR A 172 -0.36 -4.29 3.13
CA TYR A 172 -0.46 -5.73 3.39
C TYR A 172 0.79 -6.47 2.94
N THR A 173 1.24 -6.21 1.71
CA THR A 173 2.43 -6.84 1.14
C THR A 173 3.69 -6.47 1.89
N MET A 174 3.90 -5.17 2.16
CA MET A 174 5.09 -4.68 2.86
C MET A 174 5.16 -5.19 4.29
N LYS A 175 4.05 -5.20 5.04
CA LYS A 175 4.02 -5.75 6.41
C LYS A 175 4.40 -7.23 6.44
N GLY A 176 3.94 -8.02 5.47
CA GLY A 176 4.29 -9.43 5.39
C GLY A 176 5.76 -9.65 5.02
N ILE A 177 6.28 -8.90 4.05
CA ILE A 177 7.71 -8.95 3.66
C ILE A 177 8.59 -8.52 4.84
N GLU A 178 8.24 -7.44 5.54
CA GLU A 178 8.95 -6.93 6.70
C GLU A 178 9.07 -7.98 7.80
N ASN A 179 7.97 -8.64 8.17
CA ASN A 179 7.98 -9.69 9.18
C ASN A 179 8.88 -10.88 8.79
N LEU A 180 8.74 -11.37 7.57
CA LEU A 180 9.55 -12.50 7.08
C LEU A 180 11.04 -12.13 6.99
N SER A 181 11.34 -10.90 6.58
CA SER A 181 12.73 -10.39 6.52
C SER A 181 13.37 -10.35 7.89
N ILE A 182 12.65 -9.92 8.93
CA ILE A 182 13.15 -9.89 10.30
C ILE A 182 13.45 -11.30 10.77
N ASP A 183 12.51 -12.23 10.59
CA ASP A 183 12.69 -13.62 11.00
C ASP A 183 13.91 -14.25 10.34
N ASP A 184 14.11 -14.06 9.05
CA ASP A 184 15.24 -14.60 8.32
C ASP A 184 16.58 -13.92 8.69
N LEU A 185 16.60 -12.59 8.86
CA LEU A 185 17.80 -11.85 9.25
C LEU A 185 18.33 -12.33 10.61
N PHE A 186 17.45 -12.50 11.60
CA PHE A 186 17.87 -13.02 12.91
C PHE A 186 18.26 -14.50 12.83
N SER A 187 17.53 -15.31 12.07
CA SER A 187 17.84 -16.73 11.87
C SER A 187 19.20 -16.94 11.21
N GLU A 188 19.48 -16.23 10.12
CA GLU A 188 20.76 -16.32 9.41
C GLU A 188 21.91 -15.73 10.23
N SER A 189 21.67 -14.63 10.99
CA SER A 189 22.66 -14.09 11.94
C SER A 189 23.06 -15.13 13.00
N ALA A 190 22.08 -15.84 13.57
CA ALA A 190 22.34 -16.89 14.57
C ALA A 190 23.20 -18.03 14.00
N LYS A 191 22.94 -18.45 12.74
CA LYS A 191 23.78 -19.47 12.06
C LYS A 191 25.21 -18.99 11.86
N LEU A 192 25.45 -17.70 11.75
CA LEU A 192 26.76 -17.08 11.63
C LEU A 192 27.42 -16.81 12.99
N GLY A 193 26.82 -17.24 14.11
CA GLY A 193 27.37 -17.13 15.47
C GLY A 193 27.14 -15.78 16.12
N ASP A 194 26.00 -15.12 15.87
CA ASP A 194 25.55 -13.85 16.49
C ASP A 194 26.57 -12.71 16.42
N LYS A 195 27.24 -12.62 15.28
CA LYS A 195 28.30 -11.61 15.03
C LYS A 195 27.78 -10.23 14.67
N PHE A 196 26.46 -10.02 14.75
CA PHE A 196 25.81 -8.81 14.29
C PHE A 196 25.03 -8.11 15.40
N ASP A 197 25.04 -6.78 15.36
CA ASP A 197 24.15 -5.92 16.11
C ASP A 197 23.09 -5.34 15.17
N PHE A 198 21.83 -5.35 15.61
CA PHE A 198 20.71 -4.87 14.85
C PHE A 198 20.25 -3.51 15.41
N TYR A 199 19.92 -2.61 14.51
CA TYR A 199 19.37 -1.31 14.83
C TYR A 199 18.19 -1.05 13.92
N ILE A 200 17.23 -0.26 14.41
CA ILE A 200 16.06 0.16 13.65
C ILE A 200 15.86 1.67 13.77
N SER A 201 15.50 2.29 12.66
CA SER A 201 14.91 3.62 12.63
C SER A 201 13.65 3.60 11.78
N PHE A 202 12.64 4.37 12.16
CA PHE A 202 11.36 4.36 11.46
C PHE A 202 10.77 5.75 11.41
N PHE A 203 10.58 6.29 10.22
CA PHE A 203 10.05 7.63 10.04
C PHE A 203 8.99 7.70 8.93
N GLU A 204 8.21 8.77 8.96
CA GLU A 204 7.14 9.02 8.01
C GLU A 204 7.39 10.34 7.29
N ILE A 205 7.16 10.35 5.97
CA ILE A 205 7.09 11.56 5.16
C ILE A 205 5.61 11.88 4.95
N TYR A 206 5.15 13.01 5.47
CA TYR A 206 3.78 13.48 5.34
C TYR A 206 3.74 14.99 5.08
N GLY A 207 3.07 15.38 3.98
CA GLY A 207 2.95 16.79 3.62
C GLY A 207 4.28 17.52 3.43
N GLY A 208 5.30 16.84 2.89
CA GLY A 208 6.64 17.39 2.67
C GLY A 208 7.46 17.55 3.96
N ARG A 209 7.05 16.94 5.07
CA ARG A 209 7.75 16.99 6.38
C ARG A 209 8.03 15.57 6.85
N LEU A 210 9.13 15.42 7.60
CA LEU A 210 9.52 14.14 8.18
C LEU A 210 9.15 14.09 9.66
N PHE A 211 8.71 12.91 10.11
CA PHE A 211 8.30 12.66 11.50
C PHE A 211 8.87 11.32 11.97
N ASP A 212 9.52 11.31 13.13
CA ASP A 212 10.06 10.10 13.76
C ASP A 212 8.94 9.27 14.40
N LEU A 213 8.71 8.06 13.92
CA LEU A 213 7.69 7.15 14.45
C LEU A 213 8.15 6.43 15.73
N LEU A 214 9.47 6.42 16.03
CA LEU A 214 10.00 5.88 17.27
C LEU A 214 10.04 6.93 18.41
N ASN A 215 9.79 8.21 18.08
CA ASN A 215 9.84 9.33 19.00
C ASN A 215 8.56 10.17 18.93
N ASN A 216 7.40 9.55 19.16
CA ASN A 216 6.10 10.21 19.27
C ASN A 216 5.77 11.21 18.14
N LYS A 217 6.19 10.92 16.90
CA LYS A 217 6.04 11.82 15.73
C LYS A 217 6.72 13.18 15.88
N ASN A 218 7.83 13.25 16.59
CA ASN A 218 8.62 14.45 16.59
C ASN A 218 9.08 14.79 15.18
N LYS A 219 8.99 16.09 14.85
CA LYS A 219 9.37 16.59 13.54
C LYS A 219 10.89 16.52 13.37
N LEU A 220 11.31 15.96 12.24
CA LEU A 220 12.70 15.84 11.84
C LEU A 220 13.12 16.99 10.92
N GLN A 221 14.42 17.26 10.87
CA GLN A 221 15.02 18.22 9.96
C GLN A 221 15.88 17.48 8.94
N VAL A 222 15.77 17.91 7.68
CA VAL A 222 16.62 17.42 6.58
C VAL A 222 17.60 18.51 6.21
N LEU A 223 18.88 18.24 6.33
CA LEU A 223 19.94 19.18 6.03
C LEU A 223 21.04 18.46 5.26
N ASP A 224 21.75 19.19 4.42
CA ASP A 224 22.95 18.69 3.76
C ASP A 224 24.17 18.81 4.70
N ASP A 225 25.00 17.79 4.73
CA ASP A 225 26.28 17.83 5.41
C ASP A 225 27.34 18.62 4.57
N LYS A 226 28.54 18.77 5.12
CA LYS A 226 29.65 19.49 4.46
C LYS A 226 30.07 18.86 3.11
N ASN A 227 29.66 17.61 2.85
CA ASN A 227 29.98 16.87 1.64
C ASN A 227 28.77 16.83 0.66
N GLY A 228 27.71 17.58 0.94
CA GLY A 228 26.47 17.57 0.14
C GLY A 228 25.63 16.31 0.30
N LYS A 229 25.83 15.53 1.38
CA LYS A 229 25.00 14.36 1.69
C LYS A 229 23.84 14.78 2.55
N VAL A 230 22.65 14.33 2.16
CA VAL A 230 21.41 14.54 2.92
C VAL A 230 21.49 13.80 4.26
N GLN A 231 21.21 14.50 5.36
CA GLN A 231 21.16 13.98 6.72
C GLN A 231 19.80 14.26 7.34
N ILE A 232 19.26 13.28 8.07
CA ILE A 232 18.03 13.44 8.84
C ILE A 232 18.39 13.68 10.31
N TYR A 233 18.30 14.93 10.74
CA TYR A 233 18.63 15.31 12.11
C TYR A 233 17.46 15.03 13.06
N GLY A 234 17.81 14.42 14.22
CA GLY A 234 16.85 14.08 15.27
C GLY A 234 16.20 12.71 15.12
N LEU A 235 16.53 11.96 14.05
CA LEU A 235 16.02 10.59 13.85
C LEU A 235 16.65 9.64 14.88
N ILE A 236 15.80 8.98 15.67
CA ILE A 236 16.25 7.95 16.61
C ILE A 236 16.56 6.66 15.87
N THR A 237 17.73 6.11 16.19
CA THR A 237 18.14 4.77 15.80
C THR A 237 18.29 3.94 17.07
N GLN A 238 17.39 2.94 17.24
CA GLN A 238 17.33 2.12 18.41
C GLN A 238 18.02 0.78 18.17
N GLN A 239 18.88 0.34 19.10
CA GLN A 239 19.44 -1.01 19.09
C GLN A 239 18.38 -2.02 19.48
N VAL A 240 18.43 -3.20 18.87
CA VAL A 240 17.46 -4.28 19.05
C VAL A 240 18.21 -5.58 19.33
N GLU A 241 17.81 -6.24 20.40
CA GLU A 241 18.50 -7.46 20.90
C GLU A 241 17.83 -8.76 20.42
N SER A 242 16.54 -8.69 20.05
CA SER A 242 15.80 -9.87 19.58
C SER A 242 14.79 -9.52 18.49
N LYS A 243 14.38 -10.52 17.72
CA LYS A 243 13.35 -10.39 16.70
C LYS A 243 12.00 -9.95 17.29
N GLU A 244 11.64 -10.47 18.46
CA GLU A 244 10.41 -10.13 19.17
C GLU A 244 10.38 -8.65 19.56
N GLN A 245 11.53 -8.12 19.99
CA GLN A 245 11.67 -6.69 20.27
C GLN A 245 11.51 -5.86 19.01
N MET A 246 12.11 -6.28 17.88
CA MET A 246 11.99 -5.57 16.59
C MET A 246 10.55 -5.55 16.11
N HIS A 247 9.84 -6.69 16.15
CA HIS A 247 8.42 -6.74 15.80
C HIS A 247 7.58 -5.80 16.67
N LYS A 248 7.78 -5.76 17.98
CA LYS A 248 7.06 -4.87 18.90
C LYS A 248 7.31 -3.38 18.57
N ILE A 249 8.54 -3.00 18.26
CA ILE A 249 8.89 -1.62 17.89
C ILE A 249 8.16 -1.23 16.61
N ILE A 250 8.16 -2.09 15.59
CA ILE A 250 7.49 -1.83 14.31
C ILE A 250 5.98 -1.75 14.48
N GLU A 251 5.39 -2.63 15.28
CA GLU A 251 3.95 -2.58 15.57
C GLU A 251 3.57 -1.28 16.30
N ALA A 252 4.35 -0.86 17.29
CA ALA A 252 4.14 0.40 18.01
C ALA A 252 4.26 1.62 17.06
N ALA A 253 5.28 1.64 16.19
CA ALA A 253 5.47 2.70 15.21
C ALA A 253 4.29 2.77 14.20
N ASN A 254 3.84 1.61 13.71
CA ASN A 254 2.68 1.53 12.82
C ASN A 254 1.38 1.98 13.52
N ALA A 255 1.20 1.68 14.82
CA ALA A 255 0.06 2.17 15.61
C ALA A 255 0.08 3.70 15.74
N ILE A 256 1.24 4.30 16.00
CA ILE A 256 1.42 5.76 16.04
C ILE A 256 1.10 6.40 14.68
N ARG A 257 1.46 5.76 13.57
CA ARG A 257 1.12 6.20 12.22
C ARG A 257 -0.40 6.24 12.00
N ILE A 258 -1.14 5.25 12.49
CA ILE A 258 -2.59 5.10 12.29
C ILE A 258 -3.39 6.07 13.16
N THR A 259 -3.02 6.30 14.42
CA THR A 259 -3.81 7.07 15.39
C THR A 259 -4.01 8.55 15.02
N HIS A 260 -3.17 9.10 14.16
CA HIS A 260 -3.31 10.48 13.67
C HIS A 260 -4.13 10.60 12.37
N ASN A 261 -4.79 9.52 11.96
CA ASN A 261 -5.67 9.54 10.80
C ASN A 261 -7.05 10.06 11.22
N THR A 262 -7.41 11.24 10.76
CA THR A 262 -8.77 11.75 10.94
C THR A 262 -9.76 10.86 10.21
N VAL A 263 -10.93 10.67 10.82
CA VAL A 263 -12.04 9.77 10.44
C VAL A 263 -12.54 9.90 8.99
N THR A 264 -12.07 10.88 8.23
CA THR A 264 -12.60 11.24 6.92
C THR A 264 -11.68 10.97 5.72
N ASN A 265 -10.38 10.65 5.93
CA ASN A 265 -9.46 10.48 4.81
C ASN A 265 -8.44 9.37 5.09
N GLU A 266 -8.38 8.34 4.23
CA GLU A 266 -7.38 7.27 4.25
C GLU A 266 -5.97 7.88 4.10
N THR A 267 -5.28 8.08 5.21
CA THR A 267 -3.99 8.79 5.28
C THR A 267 -2.85 7.96 4.69
N SER A 268 -3.01 6.64 4.58
CA SER A 268 -2.01 5.77 3.94
C SER A 268 -1.68 6.16 2.49
N SER A 269 -2.60 6.87 1.81
CA SER A 269 -2.40 7.38 0.45
C SER A 269 -1.57 8.67 0.37
N ARG A 270 -1.35 9.36 1.50
CA ARG A 270 -0.70 10.68 1.57
C ARG A 270 0.61 10.67 2.32
N SER A 271 1.00 9.54 2.88
CA SER A 271 2.23 9.39 3.64
C SER A 271 3.05 8.20 3.16
N HIS A 272 4.37 8.38 3.20
CA HIS A 272 5.35 7.31 2.98
C HIS A 272 6.01 6.98 4.31
N ALA A 273 5.98 5.72 4.71
CA ALA A 273 6.66 5.23 5.90
C ALA A 273 7.93 4.49 5.48
N ILE A 274 9.04 4.84 6.08
CA ILE A 274 10.36 4.29 5.79
C ILE A 274 10.88 3.60 7.05
N CYS A 275 11.04 2.29 6.99
CA CYS A 275 11.63 1.46 8.04
C CYS A 275 13.04 1.07 7.60
N ASN A 276 14.06 1.50 8.34
CA ASN A 276 15.44 1.13 8.10
C ASN A 276 15.88 0.10 9.13
N ILE A 277 16.28 -1.07 8.68
CA ILE A 277 16.96 -2.09 9.48
C ILE A 277 18.44 -1.99 9.18
N ILE A 278 19.25 -1.71 10.20
CA ILE A 278 20.68 -1.46 10.07
C ILE A 278 21.40 -2.61 10.80
N ILE A 279 22.35 -3.23 10.10
CA ILE A 279 23.08 -4.39 10.60
C ILE A 279 24.57 -4.04 10.66
N LYS A 280 25.19 -4.24 11.83
CA LYS A 280 26.62 -3.96 12.05
C LYS A 280 27.33 -5.20 12.54
N LYS A 281 28.51 -5.52 11.99
CA LYS A 281 29.36 -6.58 12.54
C LYS A 281 29.95 -6.15 13.88
N LYS A 282 29.85 -6.97 14.93
CA LYS A 282 30.39 -6.68 16.27
C LYS A 282 31.92 -6.42 16.27
N GLU A 283 32.66 -7.09 15.38
CA GLU A 283 34.13 -6.89 15.23
C GLU A 283 34.50 -5.51 14.66
N ALA A 284 33.61 -4.88 13.89
CA ALA A 284 33.83 -3.56 13.31
C ALA A 284 33.73 -2.41 14.34
N MET A 285 33.17 -2.66 15.53
CA MET A 285 33.08 -1.65 16.59
C MET A 285 34.40 -1.24 17.22
N LYS A 286 35.48 -2.05 17.07
CA LYS A 286 36.81 -1.67 17.60
C LYS A 286 37.51 -0.60 16.80
N ASN A 287 37.10 -0.28 15.56
CA ASN A 287 37.82 0.64 14.64
C ASN A 287 36.93 1.64 13.91
N MET A 288 35.67 1.87 14.27
CA MET A 288 34.84 2.84 13.54
C MET A 288 34.54 4.10 14.34
N VAL A 289 35.38 5.11 14.07
CA VAL A 289 35.03 6.51 14.18
C VAL A 289 34.04 6.82 13.04
N ASN A 290 32.83 7.20 13.41
CA ASN A 290 31.84 7.96 12.65
C ASN A 290 31.82 7.86 11.10
N TYR A 291 31.02 6.97 10.55
CA TYR A 291 30.46 7.17 9.22
C TYR A 291 28.98 7.56 9.33
N PRO A 292 28.60 8.74 8.84
CA PRO A 292 27.20 9.14 8.73
C PRO A 292 26.54 8.36 7.59
N TRP A 293 25.36 7.86 7.85
CA TRP A 293 24.59 6.92 7.05
C TRP A 293 23.95 7.55 5.81
N LEU A 294 23.98 6.81 4.72
CA LEU A 294 23.22 7.08 3.50
C LEU A 294 21.80 6.49 3.62
N ILE A 295 20.85 7.33 3.27
CA ILE A 295 19.47 6.94 2.93
C ILE A 295 19.44 6.46 1.47
#